data_28420081ccb9c5ec649e6608f43be607
#
_entry.id   28420081ccb9c5ec649e6608f43be607
#
_cell.length_a   1.000
_cell.length_b   1.000
_cell.length_c   1.000
_cell.angle_alpha   90.00
_cell.angle_beta   90.00
_cell.angle_gamma   90.00
#
_symmetry.space_group_name_H-M   'P 1'
#
loop_
_entity.id
_entity.type
_entity.pdbx_description
1 polymer ?
#
loop_
_entity_poly.entity_id
_entity_poly.type
_entity_poly.pdbx_seq_one_letter_code
_entity_poly.pdbx_strand_id
1 'polypeptide(L)'
;MKTELVSLSEEILKQCLSLKVSKEQVQYISSVEDSLRAAEEEGSIAHPFAICADGKVVGFTVLVLDEAYEDPNDRYWLWKFMIDERIQGKGYGTAALQEVIRYFKEHGAGYIRLSTKETNRGALSMYRKAGFKDTGEMNDEEIILQLDLTEE
;
A
#
# COMPACT_ATOMS: atom_id res chain seq x y z
N MET A 1 0.88 -15.61 12.56
CA MET A 1 1.66 -14.39 12.21
C MET A 1 0.84 -13.17 12.57
N LYS A 2 1.41 -12.29 13.36
CA LYS A 2 0.73 -11.06 13.74
C LYS A 2 1.32 -9.90 12.93
N THR A 3 0.53 -9.33 12.02
CA THR A 3 0.95 -8.18 11.22
C THR A 3 0.26 -6.91 11.72
N GLU A 4 0.96 -5.80 11.64
CA GLU A 4 0.41 -4.51 12.02
C GLU A 4 1.09 -3.37 11.28
N LEU A 5 0.38 -2.25 11.16
CA LEU A 5 0.93 -1.03 10.61
C LEU A 5 1.47 -0.20 11.77
N VAL A 6 2.72 0.23 11.66
CA VAL A 6 3.40 0.94 12.74
C VAL A 6 3.88 2.29 12.24
N SER A 7 3.61 3.34 13.00
CA SER A 7 4.07 4.69 12.68
C SER A 7 5.58 4.75 12.67
N LEU A 8 6.14 5.62 11.83
CA LEU A 8 7.58 5.74 11.68
C LEU A 8 8.20 6.53 12.82
N SER A 9 8.87 5.81 13.73
CA SER A 9 9.79 6.41 14.68
C SER A 9 11.17 6.44 14.01
N GLU A 10 12.12 7.09 14.62
CA GLU A 10 13.49 7.13 14.10
C GLU A 10 14.06 5.73 13.92
N GLU A 11 13.86 4.86 14.90
CA GLU A 11 14.33 3.47 14.86
C GLU A 11 13.62 2.65 13.77
N ILE A 12 12.30 2.78 13.70
CA ILE A 12 11.50 2.07 12.69
C ILE A 12 11.87 2.54 11.29
N LEU A 13 12.11 3.85 11.12
CA LEU A 13 12.53 4.42 9.84
C LEU A 13 13.83 3.79 9.36
N LYS A 14 14.82 3.64 10.25
CA LYS A 14 16.09 3.00 9.89
C LYS A 14 15.88 1.59 9.37
N GLN A 15 14.98 0.84 9.99
CA GLN A 15 14.66 -0.52 9.55
C GLN A 15 13.98 -0.50 8.19
N CYS A 16 13.08 0.46 7.95
CA CYS A 16 12.42 0.59 6.64
C CYS A 16 13.43 0.89 5.53
N LEU A 17 14.42 1.72 5.81
CA LEU A 17 15.43 2.08 4.80
C LEU A 17 16.31 0.91 4.39
N SER A 18 16.34 -0.15 5.18
CA SER A 18 17.09 -1.36 4.84
C SER A 18 16.27 -2.41 4.09
N LEU A 19 14.99 -2.14 3.83
CA LEU A 19 14.14 -3.04 3.08
C LEU A 19 14.60 -3.13 1.62
N LYS A 20 14.41 -4.31 1.02
CA LYS A 20 14.83 -4.56 -0.36
C LYS A 20 13.68 -5.11 -1.19
N VAL A 21 13.59 -4.65 -2.43
CA VAL A 21 12.66 -5.23 -3.41
C VAL A 21 13.44 -6.12 -4.35
N SER A 22 12.77 -7.16 -4.85
CA SER A 22 13.37 -8.04 -5.82
C SER A 22 13.66 -7.28 -7.12
N LYS A 23 14.61 -7.80 -7.90
CA LYS A 23 14.95 -7.20 -9.19
C LYS A 23 13.74 -7.09 -10.11
N GLU A 24 12.83 -8.05 -10.02
CA GLU A 24 11.62 -8.07 -10.82
C GLU A 24 10.66 -6.96 -10.44
N GLN A 25 10.67 -6.54 -9.17
CA GLN A 25 9.75 -5.54 -8.64
C GLN A 25 10.29 -4.11 -8.69
N VAL A 26 11.59 -3.94 -8.85
CA VAL A 26 12.22 -2.60 -8.89
C VAL A 26 11.57 -1.66 -9.89
N GLN A 27 11.12 -2.19 -11.02
CA GLN A 27 10.46 -1.38 -12.06
C GLN A 27 9.05 -0.93 -11.67
N TYR A 28 8.44 -1.55 -10.65
CA TYR A 28 7.06 -1.25 -10.26
C TYR A 28 6.96 -0.44 -8.97
N ILE A 29 7.99 -0.43 -8.16
CA ILE A 29 7.93 0.12 -6.81
C ILE A 29 9.05 1.14 -6.60
N SER A 30 8.67 2.31 -6.08
CA SER A 30 9.65 3.32 -5.66
C SER A 30 10.40 2.82 -4.43
N SER A 31 11.63 3.27 -4.23
CA SER A 31 12.37 2.96 -3.02
C SER A 31 11.63 3.56 -1.81
N VAL A 32 11.94 3.05 -0.62
CA VAL A 32 11.36 3.60 0.62
C VAL A 32 11.71 5.08 0.73
N GLU A 33 12.95 5.44 0.43
CA GLU A 33 13.40 6.82 0.50
C GLU A 33 12.63 7.75 -0.42
N ASP A 34 12.44 7.35 -1.70
CA ASP A 34 11.67 8.13 -2.66
C ASP A 34 10.21 8.21 -2.26
N SER A 35 9.65 7.11 -1.73
CA SER A 35 8.27 7.07 -1.28
C SER A 35 8.02 8.00 -0.10
N LEU A 36 8.97 8.09 0.83
CA LEU A 36 8.88 9.01 1.97
C LEU A 36 8.96 10.46 1.52
N ARG A 37 9.84 10.76 0.57
CA ARG A 37 9.96 12.11 0.04
C ARG A 37 8.66 12.53 -0.64
N ALA A 38 8.08 11.64 -1.44
CA ALA A 38 6.82 11.90 -2.11
C ALA A 38 5.68 12.09 -1.09
N ALA A 39 5.68 11.30 -0.02
CA ALA A 39 4.67 11.43 1.03
C ALA A 39 4.78 12.78 1.75
N GLU A 40 5.99 13.25 1.99
CA GLU A 40 6.22 14.56 2.61
C GLU A 40 5.65 15.68 1.73
N GLU A 41 5.84 15.58 0.41
CA GLU A 41 5.33 16.58 -0.53
C GLU A 41 3.80 16.65 -0.51
N GLU A 42 3.14 15.53 -0.28
CA GLU A 42 1.67 15.49 -0.20
C GLU A 42 1.14 16.00 1.14
N GLY A 43 1.99 16.03 2.15
CA GLY A 43 1.62 16.58 3.45
C GLY A 43 0.71 15.67 4.28
N SER A 44 -0.24 16.27 4.97
CA SER A 44 -1.06 15.55 5.98
C SER A 44 -2.01 14.49 5.42
N ILE A 45 -2.20 14.42 4.11
CA ILE A 45 -3.09 13.41 3.52
C ILE A 45 -2.39 12.07 3.29
N ALA A 46 -1.06 12.07 3.26
CA ALA A 46 -0.29 10.85 3.04
C ALA A 46 0.23 10.31 4.37
N HIS A 47 -0.03 9.03 4.62
CA HIS A 47 0.30 8.37 5.87
C HIS A 47 1.25 7.20 5.63
N PRO A 48 2.56 7.40 5.86
CA PRO A 48 3.51 6.30 5.71
C PRO A 48 3.54 5.43 6.96
N PHE A 49 3.60 4.12 6.75
CA PHE A 49 3.69 3.14 7.84
C PHE A 49 4.71 2.07 7.52
N ALA A 50 5.39 1.59 8.55
CA ALA A 50 6.11 0.34 8.46
C ALA A 50 5.08 -0.80 8.58
N ILE A 51 5.31 -1.86 7.83
CA ILE A 51 4.54 -3.09 7.99
C ILE A 51 5.40 -3.99 8.87
N CYS A 52 4.88 -4.37 10.03
CA CYS A 52 5.60 -5.22 10.96
C CYS A 52 4.89 -6.56 11.10
N ALA A 53 5.67 -7.62 11.21
CA ALA A 53 5.15 -8.96 11.49
C ALA A 53 5.94 -9.51 12.67
N ASP A 54 5.22 -9.88 13.73
CA ASP A 54 5.79 -10.40 14.96
C ASP A 54 6.93 -9.52 15.51
N GLY A 55 6.72 -8.20 15.43
CA GLY A 55 7.66 -7.22 15.96
C GLY A 55 8.80 -6.82 15.05
N LYS A 56 8.87 -7.37 13.84
CA LYS A 56 9.92 -7.05 12.87
C LYS A 56 9.37 -6.29 11.69
N VAL A 57 10.12 -5.31 11.20
CA VAL A 57 9.76 -4.59 9.98
C VAL A 57 9.94 -5.53 8.79
N VAL A 58 8.86 -5.79 8.05
CA VAL A 58 8.86 -6.67 6.89
C VAL A 58 8.47 -5.95 5.61
N GLY A 59 7.98 -4.72 5.71
CA GLY A 59 7.55 -3.97 4.54
C GLY A 59 7.26 -2.52 4.87
N PHE A 60 6.71 -1.83 3.88
CA PHE A 60 6.45 -0.40 3.96
C PHE A 60 5.25 -0.06 3.10
N THR A 61 4.43 0.89 3.54
CA THR A 61 3.27 1.32 2.78
C THR A 61 3.00 2.80 2.99
N VAL A 62 2.35 3.43 2.01
CA VAL A 62 1.85 4.81 2.14
C VAL A 62 0.38 4.79 1.77
N LEU A 63 -0.46 5.26 2.68
CA LEU A 63 -1.90 5.34 2.48
C LEU A 63 -2.28 6.81 2.30
N VAL A 64 -3.16 7.10 1.35
CA VAL A 64 -3.65 8.46 1.13
C VAL A 64 -5.12 8.53 1.50
N LEU A 65 -5.45 9.47 2.40
CA LEU A 65 -6.83 9.75 2.81
C LEU A 65 -7.02 11.26 2.69
N ASP A 66 -7.61 11.67 1.58
CA ASP A 66 -7.84 13.08 1.27
C ASP A 66 -9.34 13.37 1.20
N GLU A 67 -9.96 13.48 2.37
CA GLU A 67 -11.41 13.64 2.48
C GLU A 67 -11.91 14.97 1.92
N ALA A 68 -11.02 15.93 1.75
CA ALA A 68 -11.36 17.24 1.19
C ALA A 68 -11.17 17.31 -0.33
N TYR A 69 -10.65 16.24 -0.93
CA TYR A 69 -10.43 16.23 -2.36
C TYR A 69 -11.75 16.37 -3.12
N GLU A 70 -11.73 17.20 -4.16
CA GLU A 70 -12.90 17.58 -4.91
C GLU A 70 -13.68 16.39 -5.48
N ASP A 71 -12.96 15.47 -6.15
CA ASP A 71 -13.58 14.30 -6.73
C ASP A 71 -13.68 13.19 -5.68
N PRO A 72 -14.91 12.82 -5.27
CA PRO A 72 -15.07 11.79 -4.24
C PRO A 72 -14.55 10.41 -4.67
N ASN A 73 -14.29 10.19 -5.95
CA ASN A 73 -13.75 8.91 -6.41
C ASN A 73 -12.24 8.78 -6.22
N ASP A 74 -11.56 9.86 -5.85
CA ASP A 74 -10.10 9.89 -5.75
C ASP A 74 -9.58 10.28 -4.36
N ARG A 75 -10.37 10.03 -3.33
CA ARG A 75 -10.01 10.42 -1.95
C ARG A 75 -9.19 9.39 -1.19
N TYR A 76 -9.31 8.11 -1.54
CA TYR A 76 -8.75 7.02 -0.75
C TYR A 76 -7.91 6.10 -1.63
N TRP A 77 -6.58 6.14 -1.41
CA TRP A 77 -5.64 5.40 -2.25
C TRP A 77 -4.63 4.63 -1.43
N LEU A 78 -4.41 3.37 -1.80
CA LEU A 78 -3.23 2.63 -1.39
C LEU A 78 -2.14 3.03 -2.38
N TRP A 79 -1.29 3.95 -1.96
CA TRP A 79 -0.35 4.60 -2.87
C TRP A 79 0.95 3.84 -3.06
N LYS A 80 1.53 3.34 -1.96
CA LYS A 80 2.76 2.53 -1.99
C LYS A 80 2.56 1.31 -1.11
N PHE A 81 3.09 0.17 -1.55
CA PHE A 81 2.98 -1.08 -0.79
C PHE A 81 4.11 -2.01 -1.22
N MET A 82 4.97 -2.40 -0.27
CA MET A 82 6.06 -3.32 -0.57
C MET A 82 6.36 -4.24 0.60
N ILE A 83 6.79 -5.45 0.29
CA ILE A 83 7.29 -6.42 1.28
C ILE A 83 8.74 -6.72 0.90
N ASP A 84 9.60 -6.83 1.91
CA ASP A 84 11.02 -7.13 1.71
C ASP A 84 11.19 -8.41 0.88
N GLU A 85 12.05 -8.37 -0.14
CA GLU A 85 12.25 -9.50 -1.05
C GLU A 85 12.70 -10.78 -0.35
N ARG A 86 13.40 -10.63 0.77
CA ARG A 86 13.97 -11.78 1.49
C ARG A 86 12.91 -12.64 2.15
N ILE A 87 11.69 -12.12 2.27
CA ILE A 87 10.60 -12.79 2.98
C ILE A 87 9.31 -12.84 2.17
N GLN A 88 9.36 -12.56 0.87
CA GLN A 88 8.21 -12.67 -0.01
C GLN A 88 7.81 -14.15 -0.15
N GLY A 89 6.55 -14.38 -0.48
CA GLY A 89 6.02 -15.72 -0.65
C GLY A 89 5.63 -16.44 0.62
N LYS A 90 5.67 -15.76 1.77
CA LYS A 90 5.32 -16.34 3.07
C LYS A 90 3.98 -15.83 3.63
N GLY A 91 3.20 -15.14 2.82
CA GLY A 91 1.90 -14.64 3.24
C GLY A 91 1.91 -13.28 3.93
N TYR A 92 3.06 -12.63 4.08
CA TYR A 92 3.13 -11.32 4.72
C TYR A 92 2.39 -10.26 3.93
N GLY A 93 2.49 -10.27 2.60
CA GLY A 93 1.82 -9.31 1.75
C GLY A 93 0.31 -9.38 1.92
N THR A 94 -0.25 -10.58 1.88
CA THR A 94 -1.69 -10.79 2.04
C THR A 94 -2.15 -10.34 3.43
N ALA A 95 -1.40 -10.71 4.47
CA ALA A 95 -1.74 -10.32 5.85
C ALA A 95 -1.64 -8.80 6.03
N ALA A 96 -0.60 -8.18 5.48
CA ALA A 96 -0.42 -6.73 5.55
C ALA A 96 -1.53 -5.99 4.81
N LEU A 97 -1.95 -6.51 3.65
CA LEU A 97 -3.03 -5.90 2.89
C LEU A 97 -4.33 -5.90 3.69
N GLN A 98 -4.60 -6.94 4.48
CA GLN A 98 -5.77 -6.98 5.35
C GLN A 98 -5.69 -5.89 6.42
N GLU A 99 -4.50 -5.59 6.95
CA GLU A 99 -4.33 -4.50 7.91
C GLU A 99 -4.55 -3.14 7.26
N VAL A 100 -4.12 -2.97 6.02
CA VAL A 100 -4.37 -1.75 5.24
C VAL A 100 -5.89 -1.56 5.07
N ILE A 101 -6.59 -2.61 4.68
CA ILE A 101 -8.04 -2.56 4.50
C ILE A 101 -8.73 -2.17 5.81
N ARG A 102 -8.29 -2.78 6.91
CA ARG A 102 -8.84 -2.46 8.23
C ARG A 102 -8.63 -0.98 8.58
N TYR A 103 -7.44 -0.45 8.31
CA TYR A 103 -7.13 0.96 8.56
C TYR A 103 -8.10 1.89 7.84
N PHE A 104 -8.32 1.65 6.55
CA PHE A 104 -9.26 2.48 5.78
C PHE A 104 -10.68 2.37 6.34
N LYS A 105 -11.12 1.18 6.70
CA LYS A 105 -12.45 0.99 7.29
C LYS A 105 -12.60 1.76 8.60
N GLU A 106 -11.58 1.67 9.46
CA GLU A 106 -11.59 2.35 10.77
C GLU A 106 -11.59 3.86 10.63
N HIS A 107 -11.10 4.39 9.51
CA HIS A 107 -11.06 5.81 9.25
C HIS A 107 -12.22 6.28 8.37
N GLY A 108 -13.24 5.46 8.20
CA GLY A 108 -14.47 5.85 7.54
C GLY A 108 -14.44 5.88 6.02
N ALA A 109 -13.42 5.29 5.40
CA ALA A 109 -13.35 5.24 3.95
C ALA A 109 -14.39 4.26 3.40
N GLY A 110 -15.07 4.64 2.32
CA GLY A 110 -16.05 3.78 1.67
C GLY A 110 -15.44 2.89 0.61
N TYR A 111 -14.18 3.12 0.26
CA TYR A 111 -13.49 2.35 -0.77
C TYR A 111 -11.98 2.58 -0.67
N ILE A 112 -11.22 1.75 -1.40
CA ILE A 112 -9.77 1.96 -1.57
C ILE A 112 -9.48 1.80 -3.06
N ARG A 113 -8.73 2.74 -3.64
CA ARG A 113 -8.21 2.63 -5.00
C ARG A 113 -6.72 2.37 -4.98
N LEU A 114 -6.23 1.74 -6.01
CA LEU A 114 -4.79 1.60 -6.27
C LEU A 114 -4.58 1.52 -7.77
N SER A 115 -3.36 1.80 -8.20
CA SER A 115 -2.99 1.62 -9.61
C SER A 115 -1.73 0.78 -9.70
N THR A 116 -1.64 -0.03 -10.75
CA THR A 116 -0.45 -0.85 -11.00
C THR A 116 -0.43 -1.23 -12.48
N LYS A 117 0.75 -1.58 -12.98
CA LYS A 117 0.89 -2.02 -14.36
C LYS A 117 0.33 -3.43 -14.53
N GLU A 118 -0.29 -3.69 -15.67
CA GLU A 118 -0.86 -5.01 -15.98
C GLU A 118 0.19 -6.13 -15.95
N THR A 119 1.45 -5.78 -16.20
CA THR A 119 2.54 -6.75 -16.18
C THR A 119 2.94 -7.18 -14.78
N ASN A 120 2.52 -6.43 -13.75
CA ASN A 120 2.81 -6.77 -12.35
C ASN A 120 1.82 -7.83 -11.85
N ARG A 121 1.95 -9.04 -12.41
CA ARG A 121 0.98 -10.12 -12.21
C ARG A 121 0.86 -10.62 -10.78
N GLY A 122 1.98 -10.68 -10.06
CA GLY A 122 1.95 -11.12 -8.67
C GLY A 122 1.14 -10.20 -7.78
N ALA A 123 1.37 -8.89 -7.92
CA ALA A 123 0.61 -7.90 -7.17
C ALA A 123 -0.86 -7.91 -7.55
N LEU A 124 -1.17 -7.97 -8.85
CA LEU A 124 -2.55 -8.04 -9.32
C LEU A 124 -3.29 -9.23 -8.75
N SER A 125 -2.65 -10.39 -8.74
CA SER A 125 -3.24 -11.61 -8.18
C SER A 125 -3.59 -11.41 -6.70
N MET A 126 -2.68 -10.83 -5.94
CA MET A 126 -2.88 -10.56 -4.52
C MET A 126 -4.04 -9.59 -4.30
N TYR A 127 -4.07 -8.50 -5.06
CA TYR A 127 -5.13 -7.50 -4.92
C TYR A 127 -6.49 -8.07 -5.30
N ARG A 128 -6.57 -8.81 -6.40
CA ARG A 128 -7.84 -9.42 -6.84
C ARG A 128 -8.35 -10.45 -5.85
N LYS A 129 -7.45 -11.22 -5.25
CA LYS A 129 -7.84 -12.19 -4.21
C LYS A 129 -8.39 -11.50 -2.97
N ALA A 130 -7.94 -10.29 -2.69
CA ALA A 130 -8.46 -9.50 -1.57
C ALA A 130 -9.80 -8.84 -1.88
N GLY A 131 -10.24 -8.89 -3.13
CA GLY A 131 -11.53 -8.35 -3.55
C GLY A 131 -11.47 -7.10 -4.40
N PHE A 132 -10.28 -6.60 -4.70
CA PHE A 132 -10.13 -5.45 -5.61
C PHE A 132 -10.56 -5.84 -7.01
N LYS A 133 -11.27 -4.96 -7.69
CA LYS A 133 -11.79 -5.19 -9.04
C LYS A 133 -11.31 -4.10 -9.99
N ASP A 134 -11.13 -4.47 -11.25
CA ASP A 134 -10.76 -3.54 -12.29
C ASP A 134 -11.88 -2.52 -12.49
N THR A 135 -11.52 -1.23 -12.51
CA THR A 135 -12.50 -0.16 -12.73
C THR A 135 -12.73 0.14 -14.20
N GLY A 136 -11.81 -0.28 -15.07
CA GLY A 136 -11.80 0.11 -16.47
C GLY A 136 -11.10 1.44 -16.70
N GLU A 137 -10.68 2.11 -15.64
CA GLU A 137 -9.97 3.39 -15.74
C GLU A 137 -8.46 3.18 -15.75
N MET A 138 -7.75 4.11 -16.35
CA MET A 138 -6.28 4.09 -16.43
C MET A 138 -5.72 5.34 -15.81
N ASN A 139 -4.54 5.20 -15.21
CA ASN A 139 -3.73 6.32 -14.73
C ASN A 139 -2.38 6.17 -15.43
N ASP A 140 -2.18 6.94 -16.49
CA ASP A 140 -1.05 6.75 -17.40
C ASP A 140 -1.04 5.31 -17.92
N GLU A 141 0.02 4.53 -17.65
CA GLU A 141 0.13 3.16 -18.12
C GLU A 141 -0.37 2.15 -17.11
N GLU A 142 -0.94 2.62 -15.99
CA GLU A 142 -1.38 1.74 -14.92
C GLU A 142 -2.90 1.58 -14.91
N ILE A 143 -3.35 0.37 -14.62
CA ILE A 143 -4.78 0.10 -14.44
C ILE A 143 -5.17 0.46 -13.01
N ILE A 144 -6.41 0.93 -12.86
CA ILE A 144 -6.94 1.30 -11.55
C ILE A 144 -7.88 0.21 -11.06
N LEU A 145 -7.60 -0.28 -9.86
CA LEU A 145 -8.45 -1.25 -9.17
C LEU A 145 -9.12 -0.58 -7.98
N GLN A 146 -10.27 -1.09 -7.59
CA GLN A 146 -11.01 -0.56 -6.46
C GLN A 146 -11.62 -1.67 -5.61
N LEU A 147 -11.55 -1.48 -4.30
CA LEU A 147 -12.23 -2.33 -3.33
C LEU A 147 -13.27 -1.47 -2.61
N ASP A 148 -14.53 -1.90 -2.66
CA ASP A 148 -15.59 -1.20 -1.93
C ASP A 148 -15.64 -1.72 -0.49
N LEU A 149 -15.73 -0.81 0.46
CA LEU A 149 -15.68 -1.12 1.89
C LEU A 149 -17.03 -0.98 2.59
N THR A 150 -18.01 -0.43 1.90
CA THR A 150 -19.34 -0.19 2.48
C THR A 150 -20.29 -1.38 2.33
N GLU A 151 -19.83 -2.43 1.70
CA GLU A 151 -20.62 -3.64 1.50
C GLU A 151 -20.75 -4.45 2.77
N GLU A 152 -21.95 -4.96 2.98
CA GLU A 152 -22.24 -5.83 4.13
C GLU A 152 -21.86 -7.26 3.85
#